data_95e22bc3bfef52fe1f857c552f1fab96
#
_entry.id   95e22bc3bfef52fe1f857c552f1fab96
#
_cell.length_a   1.000
_cell.length_b   1.000
_cell.length_c   1.000
_cell.angle_alpha   90.00
_cell.angle_beta   90.00
_cell.angle_gamma   90.00
#
_symmetry.space_group_name_H-M   'P 1'
#
loop_
_entity.id
_entity.type
_entity.pdbx_description
1 polymer ?
#
loop_
_entity_poly.entity_id
_entity_poly.type
_entity_poly.pdbx_seq_one_letter_code
_entity_poly.pdbx_strand_id
1 'polypeptide(L)'
;MEALATEIRRAVDQGLPPAHTVFVGGGTPSLVDPELLAGVLQLIPMERSDPRLEVTVECNPDNVTTAMLRTYRDAGVNRVSLGVQSMVHHVLAALGREHDPDNVVRAVEAIREVGLPTFNMDLIYGAHGESVGDWETTLRRALELAPPHVSAYGLTVEPGTPLAEDPPRHPDDDDQADKYPLANRRLESVGLLNYEISNWALPGHESRHNRLYWAQCDYRGFGCAAHSHSSGRRWWNVRTPERYIDVVTRGESTEAASETLDEEQIVAERVQLTLRRREGVLLSDLPGDPTTVIEELTADGLVEVKGDALVLTEAGRLLANAVTLRLI
;
A
#
# COMPACT_ATOMS: atom_id res chain seq x y z
N MET A 1 -21.77 -6.26 3.28
CA MET A 1 -21.08 -7.54 3.49
C MET A 1 -21.76 -8.71 2.74
N GLU A 2 -23.07 -8.88 2.74
CA GLU A 2 -23.75 -9.98 2.00
C GLU A 2 -23.45 -9.98 0.49
N ALA A 3 -23.51 -8.82 -0.16
CA ALA A 3 -23.17 -8.72 -1.58
C ALA A 3 -21.71 -9.13 -1.85
N LEU A 4 -20.77 -8.70 -0.99
CA LEU A 4 -19.36 -9.08 -1.09
C LEU A 4 -19.18 -10.60 -0.94
N ALA A 5 -19.83 -11.20 0.06
CA ALA A 5 -19.82 -12.65 0.25
C ALA A 5 -20.40 -13.40 -0.96
N THR A 6 -21.45 -12.84 -1.59
CA THR A 6 -22.07 -13.42 -2.79
C THR A 6 -21.14 -13.35 -4.00
N GLU A 7 -20.45 -12.22 -4.21
CA GLU A 7 -19.46 -12.06 -5.28
C GLU A 7 -18.31 -13.06 -5.12
N ILE A 8 -17.76 -13.19 -3.89
CA ILE A 8 -16.68 -14.14 -3.60
C ILE A 8 -17.12 -15.58 -3.83
N ARG A 9 -18.29 -15.99 -3.34
CA ARG A 9 -18.81 -17.36 -3.58
C ARG A 9 -18.92 -17.67 -5.07
N ARG A 10 -19.44 -16.72 -5.88
CA ARG A 10 -19.52 -16.89 -7.34
C ARG A 10 -18.14 -17.08 -7.97
N ALA A 11 -17.15 -16.31 -7.52
CA ALA A 11 -15.79 -16.46 -8.02
C ALA A 11 -15.18 -17.81 -7.62
N VAL A 12 -15.45 -18.29 -6.41
CA VAL A 12 -15.04 -19.63 -5.94
C VAL A 12 -15.69 -20.73 -6.79
N ASP A 13 -17.00 -20.63 -7.05
CA ASP A 13 -17.73 -21.58 -7.90
C ASP A 13 -17.20 -21.58 -9.34
N GLN A 14 -16.62 -20.48 -9.80
CA GLN A 14 -15.96 -20.32 -11.10
C GLN A 14 -14.48 -20.75 -11.09
N GLY A 15 -13.97 -21.27 -9.98
CA GLY A 15 -12.61 -21.80 -9.87
C GLY A 15 -11.56 -20.77 -9.42
N LEU A 16 -11.92 -19.81 -8.58
CA LEU A 16 -10.94 -18.88 -7.97
C LEU A 16 -9.82 -19.69 -7.30
N PRO A 17 -8.54 -19.51 -7.72
CA PRO A 17 -7.44 -20.23 -7.12
C PRO A 17 -7.18 -19.81 -5.68
N PRO A 18 -6.51 -20.65 -4.86
CA PRO A 18 -6.10 -20.26 -3.51
C PRO A 18 -5.20 -19.02 -3.53
N ALA A 19 -5.52 -18.07 -2.67
CA ALA A 19 -4.76 -16.85 -2.51
C ALA A 19 -3.50 -17.07 -1.66
N HIS A 20 -2.38 -16.51 -2.09
CA HIS A 20 -1.14 -16.41 -1.31
C HIS A 20 -1.11 -15.16 -0.44
N THR A 21 -1.85 -14.14 -0.85
CA THR A 21 -2.04 -12.92 -0.05
C THR A 21 -3.48 -12.45 -0.14
N VAL A 22 -3.98 -11.90 0.96
CA VAL A 22 -5.28 -11.21 1.03
C VAL A 22 -5.05 -9.85 1.68
N PHE A 23 -5.60 -8.80 1.07
CA PHE A 23 -5.54 -7.45 1.60
C PHE A 23 -6.95 -6.89 1.71
N VAL A 24 -7.35 -6.53 2.91
CA VAL A 24 -8.64 -5.90 3.19
C VAL A 24 -8.39 -4.42 3.44
N GLY A 25 -8.75 -3.60 2.45
CA GLY A 25 -8.57 -2.16 2.46
C GLY A 25 -9.76 -1.43 1.86
N GLY A 26 -9.59 -0.11 1.73
CA GLY A 26 -10.62 0.77 1.19
C GLY A 26 -11.63 1.24 2.24
N GLY A 27 -11.79 2.54 2.36
CA GLY A 27 -12.54 3.13 3.46
C GLY A 27 -11.88 2.84 4.81
N THR A 28 -12.61 2.20 5.71
CA THR A 28 -12.08 1.84 7.04
C THR A 28 -12.60 0.46 7.45
N PRO A 29 -11.91 -0.63 7.10
CA PRO A 29 -12.37 -2.00 7.39
C PRO A 29 -12.65 -2.26 8.88
N SER A 30 -11.89 -1.61 9.79
CA SER A 30 -12.07 -1.74 11.24
C SER A 30 -13.35 -1.12 11.80
N LEU A 31 -14.16 -0.45 10.97
CA LEU A 31 -15.52 -0.01 11.33
C LEU A 31 -16.58 -1.10 11.07
N VAL A 32 -16.24 -2.11 10.31
CA VAL A 32 -17.16 -3.23 10.04
C VAL A 32 -17.18 -4.15 11.25
N ASP A 33 -18.36 -4.72 11.54
CA ASP A 33 -18.48 -5.75 12.57
C ASP A 33 -17.45 -6.86 12.32
N PRO A 34 -16.58 -7.18 13.29
CA PRO A 34 -15.48 -8.12 13.12
C PRO A 34 -15.92 -9.52 12.67
N GLU A 35 -17.09 -10.00 13.15
CA GLU A 35 -17.62 -11.31 12.78
C GLU A 35 -18.09 -11.34 11.31
N LEU A 36 -18.64 -10.23 10.81
CA LEU A 36 -19.03 -10.13 9.40
C LEU A 36 -17.80 -10.12 8.48
N LEU A 37 -16.73 -9.43 8.87
CA LEU A 37 -15.49 -9.44 8.11
C LEU A 37 -14.82 -10.82 8.15
N ALA A 38 -14.74 -11.44 9.33
CA ALA A 38 -14.23 -12.78 9.53
C ALA A 38 -14.99 -13.80 8.66
N GLY A 39 -16.34 -13.70 8.62
CA GLY A 39 -17.18 -14.54 7.77
C GLY A 39 -16.87 -14.41 6.29
N VAL A 40 -16.53 -13.22 5.81
CA VAL A 40 -16.11 -13.00 4.42
C VAL A 40 -14.71 -13.57 4.16
N LEU A 41 -13.76 -13.36 5.05
CA LEU A 41 -12.41 -13.92 4.93
C LEU A 41 -12.39 -15.44 4.86
N GLN A 42 -13.33 -16.11 5.56
CA GLN A 42 -13.46 -17.56 5.53
C GLN A 42 -13.94 -18.12 4.17
N LEU A 43 -14.56 -17.30 3.33
CA LEU A 43 -15.00 -17.68 1.98
C LEU A 43 -13.86 -17.73 0.96
N ILE A 44 -12.77 -17.00 1.22
CA ILE A 44 -11.65 -16.89 0.29
C ILE A 44 -10.81 -18.17 0.38
N PRO A 45 -10.58 -18.89 -0.73
CA PRO A 45 -9.64 -20.00 -0.76
C PRO A 45 -8.23 -19.49 -0.43
N MET A 46 -7.58 -20.07 0.57
CA MET A 46 -6.23 -19.70 1.00
C MET A 46 -5.42 -20.96 1.24
N GLU A 47 -4.14 -20.94 0.85
CA GLU A 47 -3.20 -21.99 1.21
C GLU A 47 -2.72 -21.80 2.65
N ARG A 48 -3.54 -22.19 3.61
CA ARG A 48 -3.30 -21.97 5.05
C ARG A 48 -2.08 -22.72 5.61
N SER A 49 -1.56 -23.69 4.87
CA SER A 49 -0.33 -24.42 5.21
C SER A 49 0.94 -23.71 4.72
N ASP A 50 0.82 -22.73 3.80
CA ASP A 50 1.96 -21.93 3.34
C ASP A 50 2.36 -20.90 4.42
N PRO A 51 3.57 -21.01 5.00
CA PRO A 51 4.04 -20.05 5.99
C PRO A 51 4.22 -18.63 5.41
N ARG A 52 4.12 -18.50 4.09
CA ARG A 52 4.19 -17.22 3.38
C ARG A 52 2.82 -16.58 3.17
N LEU A 53 1.72 -17.22 3.55
CA LEU A 53 0.38 -16.61 3.47
C LEU A 53 0.37 -15.29 4.25
N GLU A 54 -0.04 -14.22 3.59
CA GLU A 54 -0.22 -12.90 4.21
C GLU A 54 -1.69 -12.50 4.11
N VAL A 55 -2.31 -12.25 5.26
CA VAL A 55 -3.68 -11.73 5.34
C VAL A 55 -3.64 -10.42 6.14
N THR A 56 -3.77 -9.32 5.43
CA THR A 56 -3.67 -7.95 5.97
C THR A 56 -5.05 -7.32 6.08
N VAL A 57 -5.28 -6.60 7.18
CA VAL A 57 -6.45 -5.72 7.37
C VAL A 57 -5.99 -4.33 7.74
N GLU A 58 -6.50 -3.31 7.04
CA GLU A 58 -6.32 -1.90 7.40
C GLU A 58 -7.17 -1.55 8.61
N CYS A 59 -6.58 -0.87 9.58
CA CYS A 59 -7.25 -0.47 10.81
C CYS A 59 -7.00 1.00 11.14
N ASN A 60 -8.07 1.69 11.54
CA ASN A 60 -7.93 2.97 12.22
C ASN A 60 -7.58 2.70 13.71
N PRO A 61 -6.54 3.34 14.26
CA PRO A 61 -6.15 3.16 15.66
C PRO A 61 -7.28 3.31 16.67
N ASP A 62 -8.25 4.22 16.43
CA ASP A 62 -9.39 4.45 17.32
C ASP A 62 -10.33 3.25 17.46
N ASN A 63 -10.37 2.39 16.45
CA ASN A 63 -11.31 1.26 16.41
C ASN A 63 -10.67 -0.05 16.86
N VAL A 64 -9.34 -0.08 17.04
CA VAL A 64 -8.63 -1.31 17.39
C VAL A 64 -8.92 -1.72 18.83
N THR A 65 -9.38 -2.94 19.00
CA THR A 65 -9.55 -3.57 20.32
C THR A 65 -8.95 -4.98 20.30
N THR A 66 -8.52 -5.46 21.46
CA THR A 66 -8.03 -6.84 21.62
C THR A 66 -9.08 -7.87 21.19
N ALA A 67 -10.37 -7.63 21.47
CA ALA A 67 -11.46 -8.53 21.07
C ALA A 67 -11.58 -8.61 19.55
N MET A 68 -11.62 -7.48 18.85
CA MET A 68 -11.66 -7.40 17.39
C MET A 68 -10.45 -8.13 16.76
N LEU A 69 -9.25 -7.86 17.27
CA LEU A 69 -8.03 -8.48 16.72
C LEU A 69 -7.99 -10.00 16.96
N ARG A 70 -8.57 -10.51 18.05
CA ARG A 70 -8.73 -11.96 18.26
C ARG A 70 -9.65 -12.57 17.20
N THR A 71 -10.81 -11.96 16.93
CA THR A 71 -11.72 -12.40 15.84
C THR A 71 -10.99 -12.41 14.49
N TYR A 72 -10.22 -11.36 14.18
CA TYR A 72 -9.44 -11.28 12.94
C TYR A 72 -8.37 -12.37 12.86
N ARG A 73 -7.58 -12.55 13.92
CA ARG A 73 -6.56 -13.61 13.99
C ARG A 73 -7.18 -15.00 13.78
N ASP A 74 -8.29 -15.28 14.43
CA ASP A 74 -8.97 -16.57 14.36
C ASP A 74 -9.59 -16.81 12.96
N ALA A 75 -9.86 -15.74 12.20
CA ALA A 75 -10.22 -15.80 10.78
C ALA A 75 -9.00 -15.97 9.85
N GLY A 76 -7.77 -15.87 10.37
CA GLY A 76 -6.54 -16.07 9.63
C GLY A 76 -5.77 -14.78 9.32
N VAL A 77 -6.19 -13.61 9.83
CA VAL A 77 -5.42 -12.37 9.71
C VAL A 77 -4.11 -12.52 10.48
N ASN A 78 -3.00 -12.22 9.83
CA ASN A 78 -1.66 -12.29 10.41
C ASN A 78 -0.86 -10.99 10.27
N ARG A 79 -1.46 -9.95 9.66
CA ARG A 79 -0.87 -8.62 9.51
C ARG A 79 -1.95 -7.54 9.69
N VAL A 80 -1.61 -6.46 10.37
CA VAL A 80 -2.44 -5.25 10.47
C VAL A 80 -1.69 -4.07 9.88
N SER A 81 -2.35 -3.22 9.08
CA SER A 81 -1.85 -1.90 8.67
C SER A 81 -2.58 -0.83 9.48
N LEU A 82 -1.85 -0.10 10.30
CA LEU A 82 -2.40 0.96 11.14
C LEU A 82 -2.28 2.31 10.45
N GLY A 83 -3.40 2.94 10.17
CA GLY A 83 -3.46 4.29 9.63
C GLY A 83 -3.09 5.36 10.67
N VAL A 84 -1.81 5.44 11.05
CA VAL A 84 -1.30 6.38 12.05
C VAL A 84 -1.27 7.80 11.50
N GLN A 85 -0.84 7.98 10.28
CA GLN A 85 -0.69 9.21 9.52
C GLN A 85 0.33 10.19 10.15
N SER A 86 0.11 10.64 11.38
CA SER A 86 1.02 11.49 12.15
C SER A 86 0.87 11.22 13.67
N MET A 87 1.90 11.56 14.42
CA MET A 87 1.90 11.54 15.89
C MET A 87 1.79 12.96 16.48
N VAL A 88 1.42 13.95 15.65
CA VAL A 88 1.31 15.36 16.01
C VAL A 88 -0.11 15.85 15.72
N HIS A 89 -0.80 16.36 16.75
CA HIS A 89 -2.24 16.68 16.68
C HIS A 89 -2.62 17.67 15.58
N HIS A 90 -1.87 18.78 15.40
CA HIS A 90 -2.22 19.77 14.38
C HIS A 90 -1.99 19.23 12.95
N VAL A 91 -1.03 18.32 12.77
CA VAL A 91 -0.78 17.65 11.48
C VAL A 91 -1.94 16.67 11.17
N LEU A 92 -2.40 15.90 12.17
CA LEU A 92 -3.58 15.05 12.02
C LEU A 92 -4.81 15.87 11.63
N ALA A 93 -5.04 17.00 12.30
CA ALA A 93 -6.14 17.92 11.96
C ALA A 93 -6.02 18.45 10.51
N ALA A 94 -4.80 18.78 10.06
CA ALA A 94 -4.54 19.20 8.67
C ALA A 94 -4.84 18.09 7.65
N LEU A 95 -4.64 16.82 8.03
CA LEU A 95 -4.97 15.63 7.24
C LEU A 95 -6.45 15.23 7.35
N GLY A 96 -7.28 15.99 8.07
CA GLY A 96 -8.68 15.66 8.29
C GLY A 96 -8.87 14.41 9.17
N ARG A 97 -7.93 14.17 10.10
CA ARG A 97 -7.96 13.05 11.06
C ARG A 97 -8.23 13.60 12.46
N GLU A 98 -9.07 12.88 13.20
CA GLU A 98 -9.49 13.25 14.54
C GLU A 98 -8.94 12.30 15.63
N HIS A 99 -8.24 11.22 15.21
CA HIS A 99 -7.76 10.24 16.17
C HIS A 99 -6.65 10.79 17.08
N ASP A 100 -6.62 10.29 18.31
CA ASP A 100 -5.60 10.61 19.29
C ASP A 100 -4.34 9.74 19.05
N PRO A 101 -3.13 10.32 18.97
CA PRO A 101 -1.89 9.55 18.94
C PRO A 101 -1.74 8.51 20.06
N ASP A 102 -2.37 8.72 21.23
CA ASP A 102 -2.37 7.72 22.30
C ASP A 102 -3.19 6.47 21.96
N ASN A 103 -4.13 6.55 21.01
CA ASN A 103 -4.84 5.39 20.48
C ASN A 103 -3.93 4.49 19.66
N VAL A 104 -2.91 5.06 19.01
CA VAL A 104 -1.87 4.29 18.31
C VAL A 104 -1.10 3.39 19.27
N VAL A 105 -0.74 3.93 20.44
CA VAL A 105 -0.05 3.15 21.49
C VAL A 105 -0.92 1.98 21.93
N ARG A 106 -2.20 2.24 22.26
CA ARG A 106 -3.16 1.19 22.66
C ARG A 106 -3.39 0.15 21.56
N ALA A 107 -3.45 0.58 20.30
CA ALA A 107 -3.61 -0.35 19.18
C ALA A 107 -2.40 -1.28 19.04
N VAL A 108 -1.18 -0.77 19.16
CA VAL A 108 0.04 -1.59 19.12
C VAL A 108 0.13 -2.55 20.30
N GLU A 109 -0.25 -2.11 21.50
CA GLU A 109 -0.35 -2.99 22.68
C GLU A 109 -1.34 -4.13 22.45
N ALA A 110 -2.52 -3.84 21.90
CA ALA A 110 -3.53 -4.85 21.57
C ALA A 110 -3.03 -5.85 20.50
N ILE A 111 -2.31 -5.37 19.46
CA ILE A 111 -1.68 -6.23 18.43
C ILE A 111 -0.71 -7.22 19.07
N ARG A 112 0.14 -6.73 19.98
CA ARG A 112 1.12 -7.56 20.71
C ARG A 112 0.46 -8.54 21.67
N GLU A 113 -0.56 -8.10 22.42
CA GLU A 113 -1.33 -8.97 23.32
C GLU A 113 -1.96 -10.15 22.57
N VAL A 114 -2.52 -9.89 21.39
CA VAL A 114 -3.12 -10.93 20.54
C VAL A 114 -2.08 -11.83 19.91
N GLY A 115 -0.82 -11.39 19.82
CA GLY A 115 0.28 -12.14 19.24
C GLY A 115 0.24 -12.18 17.71
N LEU A 116 -0.23 -11.12 17.06
CA LEU A 116 -0.11 -11.00 15.59
C LEU A 116 1.37 -10.89 15.23
N PRO A 117 1.85 -11.66 14.21
CA PRO A 117 3.28 -11.77 13.93
C PRO A 117 3.89 -10.50 13.34
N THR A 118 3.07 -9.65 12.72
CA THR A 118 3.55 -8.41 12.09
C THR A 118 2.48 -7.34 12.00
N PHE A 119 2.91 -6.10 11.94
CA PHE A 119 2.04 -4.94 11.65
C PHE A 119 2.82 -3.85 10.93
N ASN A 120 2.09 -2.96 10.29
CA ASN A 120 2.59 -1.77 9.64
C ASN A 120 2.06 -0.50 10.30
N MET A 121 2.83 0.56 10.28
CA MET A 121 2.38 1.93 10.56
C MET A 121 2.42 2.74 9.27
N ASP A 122 1.25 3.22 8.83
CA ASP A 122 1.14 4.14 7.69
C ASP A 122 1.32 5.57 8.20
N LEU A 123 2.32 6.27 7.69
CA LEU A 123 2.65 7.66 7.99
C LEU A 123 2.51 8.52 6.73
N ILE A 124 2.10 9.77 6.91
CA ILE A 124 1.99 10.76 5.82
C ILE A 124 2.81 11.99 6.20
N TYR A 125 3.64 12.48 5.28
CA TYR A 125 4.40 13.72 5.42
C TYR A 125 4.05 14.71 4.31
N GLY A 126 4.36 15.99 4.53
CA GLY A 126 4.05 17.08 3.60
C GLY A 126 2.63 17.62 3.78
N ALA A 127 2.01 17.41 4.95
CA ALA A 127 0.74 18.03 5.28
C ALA A 127 0.89 19.55 5.46
N HIS A 128 -0.17 20.29 5.15
CA HIS A 128 -0.18 21.74 5.33
C HIS A 128 0.16 22.13 6.79
N GLY A 129 1.18 22.99 6.95
CA GLY A 129 1.65 23.46 8.25
C GLY A 129 2.52 22.46 9.03
N GLU A 130 2.86 21.32 8.45
CA GLU A 130 3.77 20.35 9.05
C GLU A 130 5.22 20.81 8.87
N SER A 131 5.92 21.10 9.97
CA SER A 131 7.35 21.38 9.96
C SER A 131 8.20 20.10 9.90
N VAL A 132 9.49 20.25 9.54
CA VAL A 132 10.47 19.15 9.64
C VAL A 132 10.56 18.61 11.08
N GLY A 133 10.44 19.47 12.09
CA GLY A 133 10.43 19.06 13.50
C GLY A 133 9.19 18.23 13.90
N ASP A 134 8.03 18.51 13.29
CA ASP A 134 6.83 17.70 13.46
C ASP A 134 6.99 16.31 12.83
N TRP A 135 7.59 16.27 11.64
CA TRP A 135 7.92 15.00 10.98
C TRP A 135 8.93 14.18 11.78
N GLU A 136 10.00 14.80 12.31
CA GLU A 136 10.93 14.12 13.22
C GLU A 136 10.24 13.59 14.48
N THR A 137 9.31 14.36 15.03
CA THR A 137 8.52 13.93 16.21
C THR A 137 7.64 12.73 15.87
N THR A 138 6.98 12.73 14.71
CA THR A 138 6.17 11.60 14.22
C THR A 138 7.04 10.35 14.06
N LEU A 139 8.17 10.44 13.37
CA LEU A 139 9.09 9.31 13.18
C LEU A 139 9.60 8.77 14.52
N ARG A 140 10.06 9.64 15.41
CA ARG A 140 10.58 9.24 16.73
C ARG A 140 9.52 8.51 17.55
N ARG A 141 8.31 9.08 17.69
CA ARG A 141 7.21 8.45 18.46
C ARG A 141 6.74 7.15 17.84
N ALA A 142 6.67 7.05 16.51
CA ALA A 142 6.35 5.80 15.84
C ALA A 142 7.43 4.72 16.09
N LEU A 143 8.72 5.08 16.02
CA LEU A 143 9.83 4.16 16.25
C LEU A 143 9.97 3.73 17.72
N GLU A 144 9.54 4.53 18.69
CA GLU A 144 9.44 4.12 20.11
C GLU A 144 8.49 2.92 20.29
N LEU A 145 7.55 2.74 19.37
CA LEU A 145 6.64 1.59 19.33
C LEU A 145 7.23 0.39 18.57
N ALA A 146 8.49 0.44 18.16
CA ALA A 146 9.23 -0.63 17.47
C ALA A 146 8.38 -1.40 16.42
N PRO A 147 7.82 -0.71 15.40
CA PRO A 147 7.09 -1.36 14.34
C PRO A 147 8.05 -2.20 13.47
N PRO A 148 7.65 -3.40 13.03
CA PRO A 148 8.46 -4.19 12.10
C PRO A 148 8.39 -3.67 10.66
N HIS A 149 7.45 -2.79 10.35
CA HIS A 149 7.25 -2.19 9.04
C HIS A 149 6.67 -0.77 9.17
N VAL A 150 7.14 0.14 8.33
CA VAL A 150 6.62 1.51 8.21
C VAL A 150 6.42 1.85 6.75
N SER A 151 5.25 2.38 6.44
CA SER A 151 4.99 3.08 5.19
C SER A 151 5.07 4.59 5.46
N ALA A 152 5.83 5.34 4.66
CA ALA A 152 5.88 6.79 4.72
C ALA A 152 5.56 7.37 3.33
N TYR A 153 4.38 7.98 3.23
CA TYR A 153 3.86 8.52 1.98
C TYR A 153 3.95 10.03 1.97
N GLY A 154 4.52 10.60 0.90
CA GLY A 154 4.31 12.01 0.60
C GLY A 154 2.82 12.25 0.33
N LEU A 155 2.25 13.29 0.94
CA LEU A 155 0.87 13.67 0.69
C LEU A 155 0.68 14.00 -0.80
N THR A 156 -0.27 13.35 -1.45
CA THR A 156 -0.67 13.61 -2.83
C THR A 156 -2.08 14.20 -2.89
N VAL A 157 -2.31 15.04 -3.90
CA VAL A 157 -3.62 15.66 -4.13
C VAL A 157 -4.42 14.81 -5.10
N GLU A 158 -5.40 14.09 -4.57
CA GLU A 158 -6.26 13.22 -5.39
C GLU A 158 -7.46 14.01 -5.93
N PRO A 159 -7.75 13.91 -7.23
CA PRO A 159 -8.92 14.58 -7.84
C PRO A 159 -10.23 14.22 -7.14
N GLY A 160 -11.09 15.22 -6.94
CA GLY A 160 -12.40 15.02 -6.30
C GLY A 160 -12.37 14.96 -4.77
N THR A 161 -11.22 15.23 -4.16
CA THR A 161 -11.10 15.38 -2.70
C THR A 161 -11.23 16.84 -2.27
N PRO A 162 -11.63 17.12 -1.02
CA PRO A 162 -11.64 18.50 -0.50
C PRO A 162 -10.26 19.20 -0.59
N LEU A 163 -9.18 18.45 -0.48
CA LEU A 163 -7.83 18.99 -0.64
C LEU A 163 -7.58 19.47 -2.08
N ALA A 164 -8.11 18.79 -3.10
CA ALA A 164 -7.95 19.21 -4.49
C ALA A 164 -8.62 20.59 -4.77
N GLU A 165 -9.63 20.94 -3.97
CA GLU A 165 -10.36 22.22 -4.07
C GLU A 165 -9.73 23.35 -3.25
N ASP A 166 -8.64 23.08 -2.52
CA ASP A 166 -7.96 24.03 -1.62
C ASP A 166 -6.46 24.16 -1.93
N PRO A 167 -6.07 24.80 -3.08
CA PRO A 167 -4.68 24.91 -3.50
C PRO A 167 -3.69 25.49 -2.44
N PRO A 168 -4.10 26.43 -1.57
CA PRO A 168 -3.21 26.90 -0.50
C PRO A 168 -2.77 25.84 0.49
N ARG A 169 -3.45 24.67 0.55
CA ARG A 169 -3.11 23.54 1.42
C ARG A 169 -2.43 22.38 0.69
N HIS A 170 -2.15 22.54 -0.61
CA HIS A 170 -1.43 21.52 -1.35
C HIS A 170 -0.02 21.33 -0.77
N PRO A 171 0.52 20.11 -0.81
CA PRO A 171 1.89 19.83 -0.37
C PRO A 171 2.89 20.63 -1.23
N ASP A 172 4.02 20.95 -0.63
CA ASP A 172 5.16 21.54 -1.28
C ASP A 172 6.19 20.45 -1.61
N ASP A 173 6.58 20.36 -2.88
CA ASP A 173 7.48 19.31 -3.37
C ASP A 173 8.89 19.43 -2.76
N ASP A 174 9.40 20.64 -2.53
CA ASP A 174 10.71 20.86 -1.90
C ASP A 174 10.68 20.45 -0.43
N ASP A 175 9.60 20.77 0.30
CA ASP A 175 9.39 20.32 1.68
C ASP A 175 9.33 18.78 1.75
N GLN A 176 8.64 18.13 0.81
CA GLN A 176 8.61 16.66 0.75
C GLN A 176 9.99 16.08 0.40
N ALA A 177 10.73 16.72 -0.50
CA ALA A 177 12.08 16.29 -0.86
C ALA A 177 13.07 16.38 0.31
N ASP A 178 12.89 17.30 1.23
CA ASP A 178 13.68 17.42 2.48
C ASP A 178 13.29 16.35 3.51
N LYS A 179 11.99 16.00 3.59
CA LYS A 179 11.45 15.06 4.58
C LYS A 179 11.73 13.59 4.24
N TYR A 180 11.77 13.23 2.96
CA TYR A 180 12.03 11.85 2.54
C TYR A 180 13.39 11.30 2.99
N PRO A 181 14.54 12.00 2.75
CA PRO A 181 15.83 11.52 3.23
C PRO A 181 15.93 11.44 4.75
N LEU A 182 15.19 12.31 5.46
CA LEU A 182 15.10 12.26 6.92
C LEU A 182 14.42 10.95 7.36
N ALA A 183 13.29 10.59 6.75
CA ALA A 183 12.62 9.33 7.01
C ALA A 183 13.55 8.14 6.73
N ASN A 184 14.19 8.12 5.56
CA ASN A 184 15.09 7.05 5.19
C ASN A 184 16.19 6.85 6.24
N ARG A 185 16.92 7.90 6.62
CA ARG A 185 17.97 7.82 7.64
C ARG A 185 17.47 7.34 9.00
N ARG A 186 16.29 7.83 9.45
CA ARG A 186 15.72 7.45 10.75
C ARG A 186 15.28 5.99 10.78
N LEU A 187 14.62 5.54 9.74
CA LEU A 187 14.13 4.17 9.62
C LEU A 187 15.29 3.17 9.49
N GLU A 188 16.27 3.46 8.63
CA GLU A 188 17.46 2.61 8.47
C GLU A 188 18.31 2.52 9.75
N SER A 189 18.36 3.59 10.55
CA SER A 189 19.12 3.60 11.81
C SER A 189 18.63 2.58 12.85
N VAL A 190 17.40 2.08 12.71
CA VAL A 190 16.80 1.04 13.55
C VAL A 190 16.65 -0.31 12.82
N GLY A 191 17.24 -0.45 11.63
CA GLY A 191 17.25 -1.69 10.85
C GLY A 191 16.03 -1.90 9.96
N LEU A 192 15.13 -0.91 9.84
CA LEU A 192 14.07 -0.91 8.84
C LEU A 192 14.67 -0.54 7.49
N LEU A 193 14.79 -1.51 6.60
CA LEU A 193 15.40 -1.32 5.28
C LEU A 193 14.34 -0.91 4.26
N ASN A 194 14.64 0.12 3.47
CA ASN A 194 13.80 0.48 2.34
C ASN A 194 13.80 -0.65 1.32
N TYR A 195 12.61 -1.15 0.94
CA TYR A 195 12.48 -2.22 -0.06
C TYR A 195 11.69 -1.78 -1.31
N GLU A 196 11.00 -0.65 -1.23
CA GLU A 196 10.42 0.09 -2.36
C GLU A 196 10.24 1.57 -1.94
N ILE A 197 9.80 2.45 -2.82
CA ILE A 197 9.86 3.91 -2.64
C ILE A 197 9.34 4.39 -1.29
N SER A 198 8.17 3.90 -0.86
CA SER A 198 7.47 4.41 0.32
C SER A 198 7.46 3.46 1.52
N ASN A 199 8.13 2.29 1.42
CA ASN A 199 8.04 1.25 2.44
C ASN A 199 9.40 0.78 2.96
N TRP A 200 9.49 0.67 4.28
CA TRP A 200 10.65 0.17 5.03
C TRP A 200 10.23 -0.96 5.96
N ALA A 201 11.03 -2.00 6.04
CA ALA A 201 10.74 -3.16 6.87
C ALA A 201 12.00 -3.78 7.49
N LEU A 202 11.82 -4.43 8.63
CA LEU A 202 12.78 -5.43 9.09
C LEU A 202 12.77 -6.61 8.09
N PRO A 203 13.91 -7.30 7.89
CA PRO A 203 13.97 -8.46 7.00
C PRO A 203 12.90 -9.51 7.33
N GLY A 204 12.10 -9.88 6.33
CA GLY A 204 10.99 -10.82 6.46
C GLY A 204 9.65 -10.22 6.84
N HIS A 205 9.57 -8.89 7.05
CA HIS A 205 8.34 -8.16 7.35
C HIS A 205 7.85 -7.26 6.20
N GLU A 206 8.50 -7.37 5.01
CA GLU A 206 8.04 -6.67 3.81
C GLU A 206 6.62 -7.11 3.44
N SER A 207 5.77 -6.17 3.00
CA SER A 207 4.43 -6.52 2.51
C SER A 207 4.53 -7.36 1.24
N ARG A 208 4.16 -8.62 1.35
CA ARG A 208 4.14 -9.55 0.20
C ARG A 208 3.08 -9.16 -0.81
N HIS A 209 1.95 -8.65 -0.33
CA HIS A 209 0.87 -8.18 -1.19
C HIS A 209 1.32 -7.00 -2.06
N ASN A 210 1.98 -5.99 -1.48
CA ASN A 210 2.52 -4.86 -2.24
C ASN A 210 3.59 -5.33 -3.25
N ARG A 211 4.45 -6.27 -2.85
CA ARG A 211 5.47 -6.83 -3.74
C ARG A 211 4.89 -7.55 -4.96
N LEU A 212 3.69 -8.15 -4.85
CA LEU A 212 2.99 -8.73 -6.00
C LEU A 212 2.56 -7.65 -7.00
N TYR A 213 2.06 -6.52 -6.53
CA TYR A 213 1.73 -5.39 -7.42
C TYR A 213 2.98 -4.87 -8.14
N TRP A 214 4.07 -4.65 -7.42
CA TRP A 214 5.33 -4.17 -8.00
C TRP A 214 6.00 -5.21 -8.93
N ALA A 215 5.63 -6.48 -8.85
CA ALA A 215 6.05 -7.53 -9.76
C ALA A 215 5.08 -7.76 -10.93
N GLN A 216 4.07 -6.91 -11.09
CA GLN A 216 3.03 -7.03 -12.13
C GLN A 216 2.31 -8.39 -12.10
N CYS A 217 2.14 -8.99 -10.92
CA CYS A 217 1.44 -10.25 -10.75
C CYS A 217 -0.08 -10.09 -10.92
N ASP A 218 -0.74 -11.22 -11.16
CA ASP A 218 -2.20 -11.28 -11.21
C ASP A 218 -2.81 -11.10 -9.81
N TYR A 219 -3.92 -10.37 -9.74
CA TYR A 219 -4.72 -10.22 -8.53
C TYR A 219 -6.20 -10.06 -8.83
N ARG A 220 -7.03 -10.45 -7.89
CA ARG A 220 -8.49 -10.33 -7.96
C ARG A 220 -9.02 -9.42 -6.87
N GLY A 221 -9.64 -8.32 -7.26
CA GLY A 221 -10.35 -7.43 -6.35
C GLY A 221 -11.82 -7.81 -6.22
N PHE A 222 -12.36 -7.67 -5.01
CA PHE A 222 -13.76 -7.88 -4.66
C PHE A 222 -14.32 -6.65 -3.96
N GLY A 223 -15.58 -6.35 -4.18
CA GLY A 223 -16.23 -5.18 -3.60
C GLY A 223 -16.37 -4.01 -4.57
N CYS A 224 -17.06 -2.95 -4.13
CA CYS A 224 -17.24 -1.75 -4.95
C CYS A 224 -15.89 -1.07 -5.21
N ALA A 225 -15.73 -0.53 -6.42
CA ALA A 225 -14.50 0.11 -6.92
C ALA A 225 -13.23 -0.78 -6.91
N ALA A 226 -13.34 -2.07 -6.58
CA ALA A 226 -12.18 -2.95 -6.56
C ALA A 226 -11.61 -3.15 -7.96
N HIS A 227 -10.28 -3.12 -8.06
CA HIS A 227 -9.53 -3.36 -9.29
C HIS A 227 -9.01 -4.79 -9.34
N SER A 228 -8.86 -5.31 -10.53
CA SER A 228 -8.29 -6.64 -10.79
C SER A 228 -7.33 -6.58 -11.99
N HIS A 229 -6.35 -7.48 -12.00
CA HIS A 229 -5.42 -7.67 -13.11
C HIS A 229 -5.21 -9.15 -13.36
N SER A 230 -5.21 -9.55 -14.61
CA SER A 230 -4.79 -10.88 -15.04
C SER A 230 -4.25 -10.85 -16.45
N SER A 231 -3.00 -11.25 -16.61
CA SER A 231 -2.33 -11.41 -17.93
C SER A 231 -2.47 -10.18 -18.83
N GLY A 232 -2.24 -8.99 -18.29
CA GLY A 232 -2.34 -7.72 -19.03
C GLY A 232 -3.76 -7.18 -19.21
N ARG A 233 -4.81 -7.90 -18.77
CA ARG A 233 -6.17 -7.37 -18.69
C ARG A 233 -6.42 -6.79 -17.30
N ARG A 234 -6.84 -5.53 -17.26
CA ARG A 234 -7.28 -4.85 -16.02
C ARG A 234 -8.76 -4.57 -16.12
N TRP A 235 -9.48 -4.71 -15.00
CA TRP A 235 -10.88 -4.33 -14.89
C TRP A 235 -11.19 -3.85 -13.49
N TRP A 236 -12.28 -3.12 -13.36
CA TRP A 236 -12.72 -2.58 -12.08
C TRP A 236 -14.23 -2.69 -11.91
N ASN A 237 -14.62 -2.86 -10.67
CA ASN A 237 -16.01 -2.99 -10.29
C ASN A 237 -16.71 -1.62 -10.26
N VAL A 238 -18.05 -1.64 -10.30
CA VAL A 238 -18.89 -0.45 -10.12
C VAL A 238 -18.52 0.27 -8.82
N ARG A 239 -18.53 1.62 -8.87
CA ARG A 239 -17.90 2.46 -7.84
C ARG A 239 -18.70 2.61 -6.56
N THR A 240 -20.05 2.69 -6.65
CA THR A 240 -20.87 3.02 -5.48
C THR A 240 -21.41 1.78 -4.81
N PRO A 241 -21.49 1.74 -3.46
CA PRO A 241 -22.00 0.59 -2.73
C PRO A 241 -23.42 0.22 -3.15
N GLU A 242 -24.31 1.19 -3.40
CA GLU A 242 -25.70 0.95 -3.78
C GLU A 242 -25.79 0.23 -5.13
N ARG A 243 -25.04 0.72 -6.13
CA ARG A 243 -24.99 0.07 -7.45
C ARG A 243 -24.35 -1.32 -7.38
N TYR A 244 -23.31 -1.46 -6.58
CA TYR A 244 -22.63 -2.74 -6.36
C TYR A 244 -23.60 -3.79 -5.77
N ILE A 245 -24.33 -3.42 -4.71
CA ILE A 245 -25.32 -4.30 -4.09
C ILE A 245 -26.42 -4.66 -5.09
N ASP A 246 -26.89 -3.72 -5.87
CA ASP A 246 -27.95 -3.91 -6.87
C ASP A 246 -27.53 -4.92 -7.96
N VAL A 247 -26.38 -4.75 -8.61
CA VAL A 247 -25.91 -5.67 -9.66
C VAL A 247 -25.61 -7.07 -9.13
N VAL A 248 -25.02 -7.18 -7.91
CA VAL A 248 -24.77 -8.46 -7.27
C VAL A 248 -26.08 -9.18 -6.96
N THR A 249 -27.08 -8.44 -6.44
CA THR A 249 -28.41 -9.01 -6.10
C THR A 249 -29.14 -9.53 -7.34
N ARG A 250 -29.01 -8.84 -8.47
CA ARG A 250 -29.61 -9.28 -9.75
C ARG A 250 -28.84 -10.41 -10.44
N GLY A 251 -27.68 -10.77 -9.94
CA GLY A 251 -26.83 -11.78 -10.57
C GLY A 251 -26.04 -11.27 -11.78
N GLU A 252 -25.98 -9.94 -11.95
CA GLU A 252 -25.24 -9.29 -13.02
C GLU A 252 -23.74 -9.20 -12.71
N SER A 253 -22.92 -8.83 -13.72
CA SER A 253 -21.48 -8.58 -13.54
C SER A 253 -21.25 -7.33 -12.70
N THR A 254 -20.28 -7.40 -11.79
CA THR A 254 -19.80 -6.26 -11.03
C THR A 254 -18.84 -5.36 -11.84
N GLU A 255 -18.32 -5.87 -12.96
CA GLU A 255 -17.39 -5.17 -13.83
C GLU A 255 -18.04 -3.95 -14.47
N ALA A 256 -17.48 -2.76 -14.19
CA ALA A 256 -17.93 -1.50 -14.77
C ALA A 256 -17.24 -1.21 -16.11
N ALA A 257 -15.95 -1.50 -16.17
CA ALA A 257 -15.14 -1.36 -17.38
C ALA A 257 -13.86 -2.19 -17.26
N SER A 258 -13.18 -2.36 -18.40
CA SER A 258 -11.89 -3.05 -18.49
C SER A 258 -11.05 -2.46 -19.62
N GLU A 259 -9.76 -2.72 -19.54
CA GLU A 259 -8.78 -2.45 -20.61
C GLU A 259 -7.85 -3.65 -20.75
N THR A 260 -7.30 -3.84 -21.93
CA THR A 260 -6.28 -4.84 -22.20
C THR A 260 -5.06 -4.14 -22.74
N LEU A 261 -3.94 -4.31 -22.05
CA LEU A 261 -2.68 -3.70 -22.42
C LEU A 261 -2.10 -4.43 -23.63
N ASP A 262 -1.52 -3.69 -24.57
CA ASP A 262 -0.67 -4.23 -25.60
C ASP A 262 0.75 -4.57 -25.07
N GLU A 263 1.59 -5.16 -25.89
CA GLU A 263 2.94 -5.59 -25.48
C GLU A 263 3.82 -4.41 -25.03
N GLU A 264 3.74 -3.26 -25.69
CA GLU A 264 4.52 -2.07 -25.36
C GLU A 264 4.07 -1.50 -24.02
N GLN A 265 2.77 -1.43 -23.78
CA GLN A 265 2.18 -0.98 -22.50
C GLN A 265 2.56 -1.93 -21.35
N ILE A 266 2.56 -3.25 -21.58
CA ILE A 266 2.98 -4.25 -20.57
C ILE A 266 4.44 -4.04 -20.18
N VAL A 267 5.33 -3.81 -21.17
CA VAL A 267 6.75 -3.54 -20.90
C VAL A 267 6.92 -2.22 -20.15
N ALA A 268 6.28 -1.16 -20.60
CA ALA A 268 6.35 0.16 -19.96
C ALA A 268 5.88 0.10 -18.51
N GLU A 269 4.75 -0.55 -18.24
CA GLU A 269 4.24 -0.73 -16.88
C GLU A 269 5.18 -1.60 -16.02
N ARG A 270 5.76 -2.66 -16.57
CA ARG A 270 6.75 -3.49 -15.88
C ARG A 270 7.96 -2.66 -15.46
N VAL A 271 8.51 -1.84 -16.34
CA VAL A 271 9.62 -0.94 -16.00
C VAL A 271 9.21 0.01 -14.86
N GLN A 272 8.04 0.64 -14.99
CA GLN A 272 7.51 1.57 -13.98
C GLN A 272 7.36 0.92 -12.59
N LEU A 273 6.82 -0.29 -12.55
CA LEU A 273 6.55 -1.00 -11.29
C LEU A 273 7.83 -1.57 -10.67
N THR A 274 8.69 -2.22 -11.48
CA THR A 274 9.90 -2.87 -10.97
C THR A 274 10.98 -1.87 -10.55
N LEU A 275 11.09 -0.74 -11.24
CA LEU A 275 12.04 0.32 -10.90
C LEU A 275 11.78 0.92 -9.49
N ARG A 276 10.54 0.86 -9.00
CA ARG A 276 10.19 1.32 -7.64
C ARG A 276 10.82 0.45 -6.54
N ARG A 277 11.20 -0.78 -6.84
CA ARG A 277 11.74 -1.75 -5.90
C ARG A 277 13.24 -1.53 -5.68
N ARG A 278 13.74 -1.93 -4.51
CA ARG A 278 15.19 -1.89 -4.21
C ARG A 278 16.02 -2.73 -5.18
N GLU A 279 15.44 -3.82 -5.69
CA GLU A 279 16.07 -4.67 -6.68
C GLU A 279 16.18 -4.01 -8.06
N GLY A 280 15.34 -3.01 -8.33
CA GLY A 280 15.29 -2.29 -9.61
C GLY A 280 14.72 -3.12 -10.76
N VAL A 281 15.04 -2.71 -11.98
CA VAL A 281 14.66 -3.35 -13.24
C VAL A 281 15.87 -3.97 -13.90
N LEU A 282 15.72 -5.17 -14.46
CA LEU A 282 16.81 -5.79 -15.22
C LEU A 282 17.12 -4.97 -16.50
N LEU A 283 18.38 -4.78 -16.81
CA LEU A 283 18.78 -4.07 -18.03
C LEU A 283 18.22 -4.74 -19.30
N SER A 284 18.04 -6.07 -19.28
CA SER A 284 17.43 -6.84 -20.36
C SER A 284 15.92 -6.58 -20.52
N ASP A 285 15.26 -6.04 -19.53
CA ASP A 285 13.81 -5.77 -19.54
C ASP A 285 13.50 -4.34 -19.99
N LEU A 286 14.52 -3.51 -20.17
CA LEU A 286 14.37 -2.15 -20.70
C LEU A 286 14.13 -2.18 -22.22
N PRO A 287 13.20 -1.35 -22.74
CA PRO A 287 12.92 -1.32 -24.17
C PRO A 287 14.04 -0.63 -24.97
N GLY A 288 14.23 -1.04 -26.21
CA GLY A 288 15.13 -0.41 -27.16
C GLY A 288 16.62 -0.51 -26.77
N ASP A 289 17.36 0.58 -26.99
CA ASP A 289 18.75 0.75 -26.53
C ASP A 289 18.80 1.90 -25.52
N PRO A 290 18.72 1.61 -24.23
CA PRO A 290 18.68 2.61 -23.18
C PRO A 290 20.05 3.14 -22.75
N THR A 291 21.16 2.74 -23.43
CA THR A 291 22.53 3.01 -22.97
C THR A 291 22.78 4.49 -22.71
N THR A 292 22.49 5.36 -23.67
CA THR A 292 22.70 6.81 -23.54
C THR A 292 21.85 7.42 -22.40
N VAL A 293 20.59 6.98 -22.30
CA VAL A 293 19.68 7.46 -21.24
C VAL A 293 20.19 7.03 -19.85
N ILE A 294 20.68 5.80 -19.73
CA ILE A 294 21.26 5.30 -18.46
C ILE A 294 22.52 6.10 -18.10
N GLU A 295 23.40 6.40 -19.05
CA GLU A 295 24.59 7.22 -18.82
C GLU A 295 24.21 8.63 -18.32
N GLU A 296 23.23 9.27 -18.95
CA GLU A 296 22.72 10.58 -18.52
C GLU A 296 22.10 10.54 -17.11
N LEU A 297 21.19 9.57 -16.86
CA LEU A 297 20.55 9.43 -15.55
C LEU A 297 21.55 9.10 -14.44
N THR A 298 22.63 8.38 -14.78
CA THR A 298 23.73 8.08 -13.85
C THR A 298 24.55 9.34 -13.56
N ALA A 299 24.85 10.14 -14.59
CA ALA A 299 25.56 11.42 -14.45
C ALA A 299 24.72 12.42 -13.61
N ASP A 300 23.39 12.41 -13.75
CA ASP A 300 22.45 13.18 -12.96
C ASP A 300 22.32 12.65 -11.51
N GLY A 301 22.92 11.49 -11.19
CA GLY A 301 22.86 10.87 -9.85
C GLY A 301 21.51 10.25 -9.49
N LEU A 302 20.65 9.97 -10.48
CA LEU A 302 19.29 9.46 -10.27
C LEU A 302 19.22 7.94 -10.27
N VAL A 303 20.12 7.27 -10.97
CA VAL A 303 20.19 5.81 -11.06
C VAL A 303 21.62 5.30 -10.86
N GLU A 304 21.75 4.03 -10.55
CA GLU A 304 23.00 3.29 -10.55
C GLU A 304 22.78 1.90 -11.14
N VAL A 305 23.82 1.36 -11.81
CA VAL A 305 23.81 -0.02 -12.31
C VAL A 305 24.43 -0.92 -11.24
N LYS A 306 23.66 -1.90 -10.75
CA LYS A 306 24.08 -2.92 -9.78
C LYS A 306 23.99 -4.31 -10.42
N GLY A 307 25.12 -4.85 -10.85
CA GLY A 307 25.14 -6.12 -11.59
C GLY A 307 24.43 -5.97 -12.95
N ASP A 308 23.34 -6.68 -13.13
CA ASP A 308 22.49 -6.66 -14.33
C ASP A 308 21.20 -5.83 -14.16
N ALA A 309 21.08 -5.09 -13.08
CA ALA A 309 19.90 -4.28 -12.77
C ALA A 309 20.21 -2.78 -12.73
N LEU A 310 19.24 -1.98 -13.17
CA LEU A 310 19.19 -0.54 -12.97
C LEU A 310 18.34 -0.23 -11.73
N VAL A 311 18.91 0.49 -10.74
CA VAL A 311 18.25 0.82 -9.51
C VAL A 311 18.21 2.33 -9.29
N LEU A 312 17.15 2.82 -8.65
CA LEU A 312 17.05 4.23 -8.25
C LEU A 312 17.98 4.51 -7.07
N THR A 313 18.69 5.63 -7.14
CA THR A 313 19.34 6.24 -5.97
C THR A 313 18.30 6.83 -5.02
N GLU A 314 18.69 7.34 -3.86
CA GLU A 314 17.76 8.07 -2.98
C GLU A 314 17.15 9.29 -3.69
N ALA A 315 17.96 10.05 -4.43
CA ALA A 315 17.48 11.17 -5.25
C ALA A 315 16.56 10.69 -6.39
N GLY A 316 16.90 9.58 -7.02
CA GLY A 316 16.08 8.99 -8.08
C GLY A 316 14.71 8.52 -7.62
N ARG A 317 14.57 8.09 -6.36
CA ARG A 317 13.26 7.70 -5.79
C ARG A 317 12.28 8.86 -5.73
N LEU A 318 12.75 10.08 -5.44
CA LEU A 318 11.94 11.29 -5.46
C LEU A 318 11.46 11.63 -6.88
N LEU A 319 12.21 11.25 -7.89
CA LEU A 319 11.96 11.52 -9.30
C LEU A 319 11.61 10.27 -10.12
N ALA A 320 11.13 9.21 -9.44
CA ALA A 320 10.91 7.90 -10.06
C ALA A 320 10.06 7.93 -11.33
N ASN A 321 9.01 8.75 -11.35
CA ASN A 321 8.15 8.90 -12.53
C ASN A 321 8.92 9.56 -13.69
N ALA A 322 9.71 10.60 -13.42
CA ALA A 322 10.52 11.29 -14.43
C ALA A 322 11.62 10.35 -14.99
N VAL A 323 12.27 9.57 -14.12
CA VAL A 323 13.24 8.55 -14.52
C VAL A 323 12.58 7.50 -15.42
N THR A 324 11.42 6.98 -15.01
CA THR A 324 10.67 6.00 -15.80
C THR A 324 10.34 6.51 -17.19
N LEU A 325 9.81 7.74 -17.29
CA LEU A 325 9.43 8.35 -18.58
C LEU A 325 10.61 8.55 -19.55
N ARG A 326 11.84 8.59 -19.04
CA ARG A 326 13.04 8.65 -19.90
C ARG A 326 13.50 7.27 -20.37
N LEU A 327 13.08 6.20 -19.70
CA LEU A 327 13.51 4.83 -19.98
C LEU A 327 12.56 4.06 -20.92
N ILE A 328 11.30 4.57 -21.06
CA ILE A 328 10.24 3.90 -21.86
C ILE A 328 9.87 4.68 -23.12
#